data_e20979b9599a68438cbc46c4a0f63888
#
_entry.id   e20979b9599a68438cbc46c4a0f63888
#
_cell.length_a   1.000
_cell.length_b   1.000
_cell.length_c   1.000
_cell.angle_alpha   90.00
_cell.angle_beta   90.00
_cell.angle_gamma   90.00
#
_symmetry.space_group_name_H-M   'P 1'
#
loop_
_entity.id
_entity.type
_entity.pdbx_description
1 polymer ?
#
loop_
_entity_poly.entity_id
_entity_poly.type
_entity_poly.pdbx_seq_one_letter_code
_entity_poly.pdbx_strand_id
1 'polypeptide(L)'
;MNLIPRTSIVVYLKHMKHERQIRKYGHIVHSNRDRKFVIMYVNEQDVDQIVHKLMQLKYVRHIDGSPYKYLKKTYEKEKNEIYN
;
A
#
# COMPACT_ATOMS: atom_id res chain seq x y z
N MET A 1 -10.95 24.49 10.04
CA MET A 1 -10.02 23.74 9.23
C MET A 1 -10.25 22.25 9.37
N ASN A 2 -10.32 21.59 8.27
CA ASN A 2 -10.55 20.16 8.29
C ASN A 2 -9.27 19.40 8.25
N LEU A 3 -9.08 18.58 9.27
CA LEU A 3 -7.93 17.71 9.29
C LEU A 3 -8.41 16.32 8.90
N ILE A 4 -7.98 15.88 7.76
CA ILE A 4 -8.33 14.55 7.32
C ILE A 4 -7.26 13.61 7.81
N PRO A 5 -7.60 12.62 8.62
CA PRO A 5 -6.60 11.70 9.13
C PRO A 5 -5.95 10.94 7.98
N ARG A 6 -4.64 10.78 8.09
CA ARG A 6 -3.88 10.03 7.10
C ARG A 6 -3.22 8.86 7.78
N THR A 7 -2.99 7.85 7.00
CA THR A 7 -2.27 6.69 7.47
C THR A 7 -1.24 6.32 6.43
N SER A 8 -0.25 5.57 6.84
CA SER A 8 0.77 5.13 5.90
C SER A 8 0.57 3.66 5.59
N ILE A 9 0.89 3.30 4.37
CA ILE A 9 0.89 1.91 3.96
C ILE A 9 2.22 1.66 3.28
N VAL A 10 2.66 0.41 3.33
CA VAL A 10 3.91 -0.02 2.71
C VAL A 10 3.53 -0.91 1.55
N VAL A 11 3.87 -0.47 0.35
CA VAL A 11 3.50 -1.18 -0.87
C VAL A 11 4.74 -1.84 -1.43
N TYR A 12 4.74 -3.16 -1.49
CA TYR A 12 5.86 -3.90 -2.04
C TYR A 12 5.62 -4.17 -3.51
N LEU A 13 6.61 -3.85 -4.31
CA LEU A 13 6.50 -3.94 -5.77
C LEU A 13 7.41 -5.03 -6.29
N LYS A 14 7.07 -5.56 -7.46
CA LYS A 14 7.94 -6.51 -8.13
C LYS A 14 9.14 -5.79 -8.74
N HIS A 15 8.90 -4.59 -9.24
CA HIS A 15 9.96 -3.77 -9.82
C HIS A 15 9.71 -2.32 -9.48
N MET A 16 10.77 -1.63 -9.12
CA MET A 16 10.63 -0.22 -8.71
C MET A 16 10.27 0.71 -9.84
N LYS A 17 10.39 0.26 -11.06
CA LYS A 17 9.99 1.10 -12.17
C LYS A 17 8.52 1.45 -12.15
N HIS A 18 7.73 0.71 -11.39
CA HIS A 18 6.29 0.97 -11.30
C HIS A 18 5.93 1.97 -10.22
N GLU A 19 6.92 2.48 -9.53
CA GLU A 19 6.67 3.46 -8.48
C GLU A 19 5.87 4.66 -8.99
N ARG A 20 6.19 5.11 -10.19
CA ARG A 20 5.49 6.23 -10.77
C ARG A 20 4.01 6.00 -10.90
N GLN A 21 3.65 4.78 -11.21
CA GLN A 21 2.26 4.48 -11.52
C GLN A 21 1.40 4.46 -10.28
N ILE A 22 2.00 4.18 -9.14
CA ILE A 22 1.20 4.14 -7.93
C ILE A 22 1.13 5.50 -7.23
N ARG A 23 1.85 6.48 -7.71
CA ARG A 23 1.81 7.82 -7.12
C ARG A 23 0.43 8.43 -7.13
N LYS A 24 -0.39 8.05 -8.07
CA LYS A 24 -1.72 8.62 -8.15
C LYS A 24 -2.65 8.14 -7.05
N TYR A 25 -2.23 7.13 -6.31
CA TYR A 25 -3.06 6.61 -5.24
C TYR A 25 -2.76 7.22 -3.88
N GLY A 26 -1.64 7.91 -3.75
CA GLY A 26 -1.30 8.52 -2.49
C GLY A 26 0.03 9.24 -2.60
N HIS A 27 0.45 9.79 -1.47
CA HIS A 27 1.69 10.55 -1.43
C HIS A 27 2.84 9.67 -0.98
N ILE A 28 3.80 9.45 -1.86
CA ILE A 28 4.96 8.62 -1.55
C ILE A 28 5.94 9.43 -0.74
N VAL A 29 6.28 8.92 0.45
CA VAL A 29 7.19 9.62 1.33
C VAL A 29 8.53 8.93 1.44
N HIS A 30 8.63 7.69 0.98
CA HIS A 30 9.89 6.98 1.05
C HIS A 30 9.86 5.83 0.05
N SER A 31 11.01 5.57 -0.57
CA SER A 31 11.15 4.45 -1.50
C SER A 31 12.41 3.69 -1.13
N ASN A 32 12.30 2.39 -1.09
CA ASN A 32 13.45 1.53 -0.82
C ASN A 32 13.66 0.64 -2.04
N ARG A 33 14.70 0.94 -2.80
CA ARG A 33 14.93 0.22 -4.05
C ARG A 33 15.48 -1.18 -3.83
N ASP A 34 16.19 -1.36 -2.74
CA ASP A 34 16.77 -2.67 -2.47
C ASP A 34 15.69 -3.68 -2.11
N ARG A 35 14.75 -3.26 -1.32
CA ARG A 35 13.68 -4.14 -0.91
C ARG A 35 12.42 -3.98 -1.73
N LYS A 36 12.43 -3.04 -2.63
CA LYS A 36 11.36 -2.83 -3.58
C LYS A 36 10.03 -2.51 -2.92
N PHE A 37 10.06 -1.53 -2.04
CA PHE A 37 8.82 -1.07 -1.47
C PHE A 37 8.80 0.45 -1.42
N VAL A 38 7.60 0.99 -1.28
CA VAL A 38 7.42 2.41 -1.05
C VAL A 38 6.49 2.57 0.14
N ILE A 39 6.66 3.69 0.83
CA ILE A 39 5.77 4.05 1.91
C ILE A 39 4.94 5.22 1.43
N MET A 40 3.64 5.09 1.52
CA MET A 40 2.71 6.10 1.02
C MET A 40 1.78 6.54 2.13
N TYR A 41 1.43 7.81 2.10
CA TYR A 41 0.36 8.33 2.95
C TYR A 41 -0.91 8.36 2.12
N VAL A 42 -1.98 7.89 2.72
CA VAL A 42 -3.30 7.93 2.10
C VAL A 42 -4.28 8.41 3.17
N ASN A 43 -5.42 8.89 2.73
CA ASN A 43 -6.47 9.26 3.67
C ASN A 43 -6.98 8.01 4.34
N GLU A 44 -7.10 8.06 5.64
CA GLU A 44 -7.50 6.90 6.40
C GLU A 44 -8.84 6.35 5.94
N GLN A 45 -9.75 7.23 5.61
CA GLN A 45 -11.07 6.79 5.19
C GLN A 45 -11.07 6.11 3.84
N ASP A 46 -10.01 6.31 3.06
CA ASP A 46 -9.93 5.72 1.72
C ASP A 46 -9.01 4.52 1.64
N VAL A 47 -8.43 4.14 2.77
CA VAL A 47 -7.36 3.15 2.74
C VAL A 47 -7.82 1.81 2.17
N ASP A 48 -9.02 1.38 2.53
CA ASP A 48 -9.49 0.09 2.03
C ASP A 48 -9.69 0.09 0.52
N GLN A 49 -10.23 1.18 0.01
CA GLN A 49 -10.42 1.30 -1.43
C GLN A 49 -9.08 1.33 -2.16
N ILE A 50 -8.16 2.09 -1.60
CA ILE A 50 -6.85 2.25 -2.24
C ILE A 50 -6.11 0.92 -2.22
N VAL A 51 -6.13 0.23 -1.10
CA VAL A 51 -5.48 -1.06 -1.01
C VAL A 51 -6.11 -2.03 -2.00
N HIS A 52 -7.42 -2.00 -2.10
CA HIS A 52 -8.10 -2.89 -3.03
C HIS A 52 -7.64 -2.63 -4.46
N LYS A 53 -7.54 -1.38 -4.85
CA LYS A 53 -7.11 -1.03 -6.19
C LYS A 53 -5.66 -1.42 -6.43
N LEU A 54 -4.80 -1.16 -5.45
CA LEU A 54 -3.40 -1.49 -5.59
C LEU A 54 -3.18 -2.98 -5.71
N MET A 55 -3.94 -3.76 -4.95
CA MET A 55 -3.79 -5.19 -4.99
C MET A 55 -4.23 -5.80 -6.31
N GLN A 56 -4.96 -5.04 -7.11
CA GLN A 56 -5.34 -5.51 -8.43
C GLN A 56 -4.23 -5.36 -9.44
N LEU A 57 -3.22 -4.58 -9.12
CA LEU A 57 -2.12 -4.34 -10.05
C LEU A 57 -1.17 -5.52 -10.01
N LYS A 58 -0.78 -5.98 -11.18
CA LYS A 58 0.04 -7.18 -11.27
C LYS A 58 1.41 -7.03 -10.64
N TYR A 59 1.91 -5.80 -10.60
CA TYR A 59 3.26 -5.57 -10.10
C TYR A 59 3.31 -5.26 -8.61
N VAL A 60 2.18 -5.28 -7.94
CA VAL A 60 2.13 -5.11 -6.49
C VAL A 60 2.17 -6.49 -5.86
N ARG A 61 3.17 -6.71 -5.00
CA ARG A 61 3.33 -8.01 -4.37
C ARG A 61 2.46 -8.15 -3.15
N HIS A 62 2.55 -7.21 -2.24
CA HIS A 62 1.66 -7.19 -1.09
C HIS A 62 1.74 -5.81 -0.47
N ILE A 63 0.87 -5.57 0.48
CA ILE A 63 0.77 -4.29 1.15
C ILE A 63 0.66 -4.53 2.63
N ASP A 64 1.51 -3.83 3.40
CA ASP A 64 1.40 -3.84 4.84
C ASP A 64 0.70 -2.58 5.27
N GLY A 65 -0.10 -2.69 6.29
CA GLY A 65 -0.76 -1.52 6.82
C GLY A 65 0.16 -0.70 7.68
N SER A 66 -0.39 0.40 8.16
CA SER A 66 0.34 1.27 9.03
C SER A 66 0.72 0.53 10.31
N PRO A 67 1.86 0.85 10.87
CA PRO A 67 2.25 0.23 12.14
C PRO A 67 1.41 0.69 13.32
N TYR A 68 0.47 1.58 13.08
CA TYR A 68 -0.32 2.09 14.17
C TYR A 68 -1.45 1.18 14.54
N LYS A 69 -1.60 1.02 15.83
CA LYS A 69 -2.79 0.45 16.39
C LYS A 69 -3.25 -0.78 15.71
N TYR A 70 -4.50 -0.74 15.35
CA TYR A 70 -5.19 -1.89 14.84
C TYR A 70 -4.94 -2.17 13.39
N LEU A 71 -4.03 -1.45 12.81
CA LEU A 71 -3.81 -1.66 11.39
C LEU A 71 -2.67 -2.59 11.18
N LYS A 72 -2.87 -3.79 11.57
CA LYS A 72 -1.85 -4.78 11.37
C LYS A 72 -2.12 -5.69 10.22
N LYS A 73 -3.09 -5.35 9.44
CA LYS A 73 -3.43 -6.20 8.32
C LYS A 73 -2.34 -6.21 7.28
N THR A 74 -2.08 -7.38 6.77
CA THR A 74 -1.18 -7.56 5.66
C THR A 74 -2.00 -8.11 4.51
N TYR A 75 -1.86 -7.50 3.36
CA TYR A 75 -2.64 -7.90 2.19
C TYR A 75 -1.72 -8.64 1.23
N GLU A 76 -1.96 -9.93 1.09
CA GLU A 76 -1.14 -10.75 0.21
C GLU A 76 -2.03 -11.55 -0.69
N LYS A 77 -1.74 -11.50 -1.97
CA LYS A 77 -2.57 -12.19 -2.94
C LYS A 77 -2.56 -13.69 -2.80
N GLU A 78 -1.39 -14.21 -2.53
CA GLU A 78 -1.24 -15.65 -2.53
C GLU A 78 -1.99 -16.32 -1.42
N LYS A 79 -1.99 -15.68 -0.29
CA LYS A 79 -2.66 -16.28 0.83
C LYS A 79 -4.14 -16.32 0.69
N ASN A 80 -4.66 -15.36 -0.03
CA ASN A 80 -6.09 -15.33 -0.23
C ASN A 80 -6.57 -16.55 -0.98
N GLU A 81 -5.74 -17.04 -1.86
CA GLU A 81 -6.13 -18.19 -2.63
C GLU A 81 -6.14 -19.46 -1.81
N ILE A 82 -5.27 -19.50 -0.85
CA ILE A 82 -5.13 -20.71 -0.07
C ILE A 82 -6.32 -20.95 0.82
N TYR A 83 -6.89 -19.93 1.32
CA TYR A 83 -7.95 -20.06 2.30
C TYR A 83 -9.32 -20.21 1.71
N ASN A 84 -9.42 -20.09 0.45
CA ASN A 84 -10.72 -20.23 -0.18
C ASN A 84 -10.92 -21.60 -0.79
#